data_4c449a11e57be6ba12c71868199d3251
#
_entry.id   4c449a11e57be6ba12c71868199d3251
#
_cell.length_a   1.000
_cell.length_b   1.000
_cell.length_c   1.000
_cell.angle_alpha   90.00
_cell.angle_beta   90.00
_cell.angle_gamma   90.00
#
_symmetry.space_group_name_H-M   'P 1'
#
loop_
_entity.id
_entity.type
_entity.pdbx_description
1 polymer ?
#
loop_
_entity_poly.entity_id
_entity_poly.type
_entity_poly.pdbx_seq_one_letter_code
_entity_poly.pdbx_strand_id
1 'polypeptide(L)'
;MVVLSGWMAPSGCPRARPGDAIVTPGEQTQNTAQIDKGAPIAVIDIGSNSIRLVIYASSGRYPFPLFNERSNCRLGEGLGAGNMLQKERIAVSLDALARFASIMKSMGVVKTHAVATAAVRRAVNAADFTEPAGQILGQPITVLSQSDEAHHVSRGLTLNMPQATGYVADLGGGSLEIVDLESGKMQHSTSFNFGHLSEVGRDEIEAAMKSVPWLAEGRHSALYGVGGSFRALGLAYIEQTGYPLPVLHGLRIPGRSATSLLKAFCRSTPDLSGVPLGRQKTMPMAAHIMRTLLDRINADRIIVSGTSIRDGLIADRELADLEGADFLHVVSSEISRASHRFADVPDALSALLQPMFSPPAGADAGKVAIARGKFERLLEAACNLSDLCWNEHEDVRGDLAARRVLGLPVNCVTHKERIWLATAIYHRYVGRKTNKPRPPELGFILNRRRRAEATTIGLGLRFALTFSGGTADGLTGIRLTNDGETLTLHVSKACVRLVDNHARRRFNQLAQSADLAAEITM
;
A
#
# COMPACT_ATOMS: atom_id res chain seq x y z
N MET A 1 40.96 -0.28 26.05
CA MET A 1 41.34 -1.50 26.79
C MET A 1 40.27 -1.69 27.86
N VAL A 2 39.19 -2.40 27.55
CA VAL A 2 38.17 -2.89 28.50
C VAL A 2 37.84 -4.31 28.08
N VAL A 3 38.05 -5.21 29.02
CA VAL A 3 38.03 -6.66 28.89
C VAL A 3 36.58 -7.15 28.81
N LEU A 4 36.24 -7.91 27.77
CA LEU A 4 35.00 -8.68 27.68
C LEU A 4 35.27 -10.05 28.33
N SER A 5 34.70 -10.29 29.50
CA SER A 5 34.66 -11.55 30.19
C SER A 5 33.62 -12.49 29.55
N GLY A 6 34.08 -13.75 29.35
CA GLY A 6 33.39 -14.78 28.59
C GLY A 6 32.07 -15.29 29.19
N TRP A 7 31.19 -15.70 28.28
CA TRP A 7 30.11 -16.62 28.57
C TRP A 7 30.52 -18.02 28.05
N MET A 8 30.73 -18.96 28.98
CA MET A 8 30.83 -20.37 28.66
C MET A 8 29.45 -20.94 28.30
N ALA A 9 29.35 -21.54 27.15
CA ALA A 9 28.22 -22.39 26.77
C ALA A 9 28.27 -23.73 27.49
N PRO A 10 27.14 -24.30 27.93
CA PRO A 10 27.12 -25.65 28.49
C PRO A 10 27.32 -26.70 27.39
N SER A 11 28.29 -27.58 27.60
CA SER A 11 28.56 -28.78 26.82
C SER A 11 27.43 -29.78 26.98
N GLY A 12 26.82 -30.22 25.90
CA GLY A 12 25.85 -31.32 25.93
C GLY A 12 24.85 -31.34 24.78
N CYS A 13 25.32 -31.33 23.53
CA CYS A 13 24.46 -31.69 22.40
C CYS A 13 24.80 -33.11 21.96
N PRO A 14 23.88 -34.08 22.00
CA PRO A 14 24.15 -35.44 21.51
C PRO A 14 24.28 -35.44 19.98
N ARG A 15 25.35 -36.07 19.49
CA ARG A 15 25.58 -36.30 18.06
C ARG A 15 24.49 -37.21 17.50
N ALA A 16 23.81 -36.81 16.47
CA ALA A 16 22.89 -37.63 15.69
C ALA A 16 23.63 -38.82 15.07
N ARG A 17 23.06 -40.01 15.13
CA ARG A 17 23.56 -41.25 14.49
C ARG A 17 23.08 -41.26 13.03
N PRO A 18 23.86 -41.81 12.09
CA PRO A 18 23.42 -41.96 10.71
C PRO A 18 22.40 -43.11 10.64
N GLY A 19 21.15 -42.79 10.33
CA GLY A 19 20.08 -43.76 10.18
C GLY A 19 18.67 -43.28 10.51
N ASP A 20 18.50 -42.03 10.95
CA ASP A 20 17.15 -41.54 11.27
C ASP A 20 16.40 -41.16 9.98
N ALA A 21 15.33 -41.92 9.72
CA ALA A 21 14.40 -41.69 8.62
C ALA A 21 13.79 -40.28 8.71
N ILE A 22 13.66 -39.67 7.56
CA ILE A 22 12.89 -38.40 7.38
C ILE A 22 11.46 -38.69 7.89
N VAL A 23 11.14 -38.12 9.04
CA VAL A 23 9.76 -38.16 9.58
C VAL A 23 8.89 -37.31 8.70
N THR A 24 8.01 -37.94 7.97
CA THR A 24 6.85 -37.25 7.33
C THR A 24 6.03 -36.60 8.43
N PRO A 25 5.63 -35.32 8.32
CA PRO A 25 4.77 -34.68 9.30
C PRO A 25 3.40 -35.38 9.31
N GLY A 26 3.12 -36.12 10.36
CA GLY A 26 1.79 -36.60 10.67
C GLY A 26 0.89 -35.42 11.03
N GLU A 27 -0.38 -35.54 10.67
CA GLU A 27 -1.48 -34.63 10.95
C GLU A 27 -1.49 -34.18 12.41
N GLN A 28 -0.96 -32.99 12.68
CA GLN A 28 -1.29 -32.26 13.90
C GLN A 28 -2.43 -31.31 13.57
N THR A 29 -3.62 -31.68 14.00
CA THR A 29 -4.79 -30.81 14.11
C THR A 29 -4.44 -29.59 14.97
N GLN A 30 -3.87 -28.55 14.36
CA GLN A 30 -3.89 -27.22 14.94
C GLN A 30 -5.17 -26.53 14.51
N ASN A 31 -6.01 -26.28 15.49
CA ASN A 31 -7.23 -25.50 15.39
C ASN A 31 -6.86 -24.01 15.27
N THR A 32 -6.19 -23.66 14.18
CA THR A 32 -6.09 -22.29 13.66
C THR A 32 -7.30 -22.15 12.75
N ALA A 33 -8.15 -21.15 12.98
CA ALA A 33 -9.21 -20.76 12.07
C ALA A 33 -8.61 -20.79 10.65
N GLN A 34 -8.94 -21.81 9.88
CA GLN A 34 -8.55 -21.95 8.49
C GLN A 34 -9.22 -20.79 7.75
N ILE A 35 -8.45 -19.75 7.48
CA ILE A 35 -8.78 -18.84 6.38
C ILE A 35 -8.96 -19.78 5.18
N ASP A 36 -10.15 -19.80 4.61
CA ASP A 36 -10.44 -20.56 3.39
C ASP A 36 -9.49 -20.03 2.30
N LYS A 37 -8.38 -20.73 2.14
CA LYS A 37 -7.32 -20.34 1.22
C LYS A 37 -7.73 -20.82 -0.16
N GLY A 38 -8.50 -19.99 -0.86
CA GLY A 38 -8.61 -20.15 -2.30
C GLY A 38 -7.20 -20.31 -2.89
N ALA A 39 -7.07 -21.06 -3.95
CA ALA A 39 -5.75 -21.38 -4.49
C ALA A 39 -5.04 -20.11 -4.98
N PRO A 40 -3.73 -19.94 -4.70
CA PRO A 40 -2.98 -18.74 -5.03
C PRO A 40 -2.96 -18.45 -6.54
N ILE A 41 -2.88 -17.15 -6.88
CA ILE A 41 -2.80 -16.64 -8.25
C ILE A 41 -1.44 -15.97 -8.44
N ALA A 42 -0.77 -16.25 -9.57
CA ALA A 42 0.50 -15.63 -9.90
C ALA A 42 0.37 -14.60 -11.03
N VAL A 43 1.13 -13.52 -10.91
CA VAL A 43 1.37 -12.57 -12.01
C VAL A 43 2.86 -12.53 -12.28
N ILE A 44 3.23 -12.76 -13.56
CA ILE A 44 4.59 -12.63 -14.05
C ILE A 44 4.62 -11.45 -15.01
N ASP A 45 5.47 -10.46 -14.68
CA ASP A 45 5.68 -9.24 -15.46
C ASP A 45 7.09 -9.29 -16.05
N ILE A 46 7.18 -9.42 -17.38
CA ILE A 46 8.42 -9.55 -18.14
C ILE A 46 8.75 -8.20 -18.77
N GLY A 47 9.55 -7.42 -18.05
CA GLY A 47 10.00 -6.10 -18.47
C GLY A 47 11.39 -6.11 -19.13
N SER A 48 11.78 -4.98 -19.71
CA SER A 48 13.11 -4.81 -20.35
C SER A 48 14.29 -5.01 -19.40
N ASN A 49 14.15 -4.63 -18.13
CA ASN A 49 15.24 -4.70 -17.15
C ASN A 49 15.14 -5.92 -16.22
N SER A 50 13.95 -6.37 -15.93
CA SER A 50 13.73 -7.43 -14.94
C SER A 50 12.44 -8.19 -15.18
N ILE A 51 12.43 -9.44 -14.78
CA ILE A 51 11.22 -10.27 -14.69
C ILE A 51 10.81 -10.31 -13.23
N ARG A 52 9.52 -10.21 -12.97
CA ARG A 52 8.98 -10.20 -11.60
C ARG A 52 7.84 -11.19 -11.48
N LEU A 53 7.91 -12.01 -10.44
CA LEU A 53 6.83 -12.88 -9.98
C LEU A 53 6.20 -12.28 -8.74
N VAL A 54 4.87 -12.17 -8.72
CA VAL A 54 4.10 -11.92 -7.50
C VAL A 54 3.02 -12.98 -7.40
N ILE A 55 2.96 -13.65 -6.26
CA ILE A 55 1.90 -14.63 -5.96
C ILE A 55 0.97 -14.01 -4.93
N TYR A 56 -0.30 -14.00 -5.22
CA TYR A 56 -1.35 -13.41 -4.40
C TYR A 56 -2.20 -14.51 -3.76
N ALA A 57 -2.66 -14.26 -2.52
CA ALA A 57 -3.75 -15.04 -1.94
C ALA A 57 -5.05 -14.76 -2.70
N SER A 58 -5.81 -15.80 -3.03
CA SER A 58 -7.14 -15.66 -3.65
C SER A 58 -8.27 -15.91 -2.67
N SER A 59 -7.95 -16.16 -1.42
CA SER A 59 -8.90 -16.55 -0.37
C SER A 59 -9.71 -15.41 0.23
N GLY A 60 -9.43 -14.18 -0.17
CA GLY A 60 -10.10 -13.00 0.32
C GLY A 60 -10.57 -12.10 -0.83
N ARG A 61 -11.36 -11.08 -0.48
CA ARG A 61 -11.75 -10.05 -1.45
C ARG A 61 -10.60 -9.12 -1.85
N TYR A 62 -9.45 -9.19 -1.14
CA TYR A 62 -8.26 -8.39 -1.46
C TYR A 62 -7.06 -9.30 -1.72
N PRO A 63 -6.35 -9.14 -2.85
CA PRO A 63 -5.23 -9.98 -3.23
C PRO A 63 -3.96 -9.58 -2.45
N PHE A 64 -3.80 -10.11 -1.24
CA PHE A 64 -2.56 -9.91 -0.49
C PHE A 64 -1.40 -10.64 -1.15
N PRO A 65 -0.24 -9.98 -1.38
CA PRO A 65 0.93 -10.64 -1.92
C PRO A 65 1.52 -11.62 -0.89
N LEU A 66 1.53 -12.91 -1.23
CA LEU A 66 2.15 -13.98 -0.45
C LEU A 66 3.64 -14.10 -0.75
N PHE A 67 4.03 -13.86 -2.00
CA PHE A 67 5.40 -13.95 -2.46
C PHE A 67 5.68 -12.89 -3.53
N ASN A 68 6.90 -12.36 -3.55
CA ASN A 68 7.32 -11.34 -4.48
C ASN A 68 8.82 -11.44 -4.74
N GLU A 69 9.19 -11.91 -5.94
CA GLU A 69 10.59 -12.01 -6.35
C GLU A 69 10.82 -11.25 -7.65
N ARG A 70 11.99 -10.63 -7.75
CA ARG A 70 12.44 -9.91 -8.93
C ARG A 70 13.79 -10.46 -9.39
N SER A 71 13.90 -10.85 -10.66
CA SER A 71 15.15 -11.23 -11.31
C SER A 71 15.57 -10.15 -12.31
N ASN A 72 16.81 -9.66 -12.19
CA ASN A 72 17.36 -8.63 -13.09
C ASN A 72 17.97 -9.26 -14.34
N CYS A 73 17.15 -9.79 -15.23
CA CYS A 73 17.57 -10.50 -16.43
C CYS A 73 18.10 -9.58 -17.55
N ARG A 74 17.71 -8.28 -17.52
CA ARG A 74 18.08 -7.26 -18.52
C ARG A 74 17.76 -7.71 -19.95
N LEU A 75 16.57 -8.29 -20.17
CA LEU A 75 16.15 -8.85 -21.45
C LEU A 75 16.24 -7.85 -22.61
N GLY A 76 16.02 -6.56 -22.33
CA GLY A 76 16.12 -5.48 -23.32
C GLY A 76 17.54 -4.92 -23.51
N GLU A 77 18.55 -5.45 -22.81
CA GLU A 77 19.94 -4.98 -22.98
C GLU A 77 20.48 -5.41 -24.34
N GLY A 78 21.06 -4.47 -25.08
CA GLY A 78 21.61 -4.73 -26.42
C GLY A 78 20.56 -4.88 -27.53
N LEU A 79 19.29 -4.53 -27.28
CA LEU A 79 18.23 -4.58 -28.29
C LEU A 79 18.55 -3.70 -29.50
N GLY A 80 19.18 -2.52 -29.29
CA GLY A 80 19.75 -1.63 -30.31
C GLY A 80 18.87 -1.36 -31.53
N ALA A 81 19.49 -0.91 -32.64
CA ALA A 81 18.79 -0.62 -33.89
C ALA A 81 18.24 -1.87 -34.61
N GLY A 82 18.79 -3.05 -34.33
CA GLY A 82 18.34 -4.32 -34.93
C GLY A 82 17.12 -4.94 -34.25
N ASN A 83 16.68 -4.40 -33.14
CA ASN A 83 15.58 -4.95 -32.33
C ASN A 83 15.67 -6.48 -32.09
N MET A 84 16.89 -6.99 -31.82
CA MET A 84 17.15 -8.42 -31.56
C MET A 84 17.41 -8.63 -30.08
N LEU A 85 16.66 -9.52 -29.41
CA LEU A 85 16.99 -10.01 -28.09
C LEU A 85 18.29 -10.82 -28.14
N GLN A 86 19.19 -10.55 -27.22
CA GLN A 86 20.48 -11.24 -27.13
C GLN A 86 20.30 -12.65 -26.57
N LYS A 87 20.95 -13.66 -27.16
CA LYS A 87 20.83 -15.07 -26.76
C LYS A 87 21.14 -15.29 -25.29
N GLU A 88 22.16 -14.62 -24.78
CA GLU A 88 22.58 -14.70 -23.38
C GLU A 88 21.50 -14.14 -22.44
N ARG A 89 20.81 -13.06 -22.87
CA ARG A 89 19.72 -12.46 -22.08
C ARG A 89 18.46 -13.32 -22.12
N ILE A 90 18.17 -13.96 -23.24
CA ILE A 90 17.11 -14.96 -23.36
C ILE A 90 17.38 -16.10 -22.36
N ALA A 91 18.58 -16.70 -22.39
CA ALA A 91 18.94 -17.82 -21.51
C ALA A 91 18.75 -17.46 -20.03
N VAL A 92 19.32 -16.34 -19.57
CA VAL A 92 19.16 -15.86 -18.18
C VAL A 92 17.69 -15.65 -17.81
N SER A 93 16.88 -15.17 -18.76
CA SER A 93 15.47 -14.92 -18.54
C SER A 93 14.67 -16.22 -18.44
N LEU A 94 14.99 -17.23 -19.25
CA LEU A 94 14.38 -18.55 -19.21
C LEU A 94 14.73 -19.30 -17.92
N ASP A 95 15.98 -19.21 -17.44
CA ASP A 95 16.40 -19.76 -16.16
C ASP A 95 15.61 -19.14 -14.99
N ALA A 96 15.41 -17.82 -15.01
CA ALA A 96 14.59 -17.13 -14.02
C ALA A 96 13.13 -17.60 -14.06
N LEU A 97 12.55 -17.80 -15.25
CA LEU A 97 11.19 -18.32 -15.38
C LEU A 97 11.07 -19.78 -14.93
N ALA A 98 12.08 -20.63 -15.18
CA ALA A 98 12.10 -22.01 -14.69
C ALA A 98 12.10 -22.06 -13.16
N ARG A 99 12.89 -21.18 -12.52
CA ARG A 99 12.85 -21.01 -11.06
C ARG A 99 11.46 -20.55 -10.59
N PHE A 100 10.84 -19.58 -11.23
CA PHE A 100 9.51 -19.09 -10.88
C PHE A 100 8.44 -20.17 -11.05
N ALA A 101 8.50 -20.98 -12.11
CA ALA A 101 7.61 -22.12 -12.30
C ALA A 101 7.70 -23.12 -11.13
N SER A 102 8.93 -23.41 -10.68
CA SER A 102 9.15 -24.30 -9.53
C SER A 102 8.57 -23.74 -8.23
N ILE A 103 8.71 -22.43 -7.98
CA ILE A 103 8.14 -21.75 -6.81
C ILE A 103 6.61 -21.78 -6.89
N MET A 104 6.02 -21.42 -8.03
CA MET A 104 4.57 -21.44 -8.23
C MET A 104 3.98 -22.83 -7.98
N LYS A 105 4.65 -23.89 -8.49
CA LYS A 105 4.26 -25.28 -8.23
C LYS A 105 4.31 -25.62 -6.74
N SER A 106 5.38 -25.24 -6.04
CA SER A 106 5.56 -25.48 -4.60
C SER A 106 4.53 -24.75 -3.74
N MET A 107 4.05 -23.58 -4.20
CA MET A 107 3.03 -22.79 -3.52
C MET A 107 1.59 -23.15 -3.92
N GLY A 108 1.39 -24.13 -4.81
CA GLY A 108 0.07 -24.56 -5.24
C GLY A 108 -0.67 -23.52 -6.08
N VAL A 109 0.05 -22.73 -6.87
CA VAL A 109 -0.56 -21.77 -7.79
C VAL A 109 -1.38 -22.48 -8.85
N VAL A 110 -2.64 -22.09 -9.01
CA VAL A 110 -3.58 -22.70 -9.99
C VAL A 110 -3.82 -21.83 -11.21
N LYS A 111 -3.61 -20.52 -11.08
CA LYS A 111 -3.83 -19.55 -12.16
C LYS A 111 -2.65 -18.62 -12.27
N THR A 112 -2.18 -18.41 -13.49
CA THR A 112 -1.03 -17.53 -13.75
C THR A 112 -1.39 -16.54 -14.86
N HIS A 113 -1.00 -15.28 -14.67
CA HIS A 113 -1.05 -14.25 -15.72
C HIS A 113 0.39 -13.87 -16.05
N ALA A 114 0.88 -14.28 -17.23
CA ALA A 114 2.22 -13.95 -17.71
C ALA A 114 2.10 -12.92 -18.83
N VAL A 115 2.70 -11.74 -18.61
CA VAL A 115 2.71 -10.64 -19.57
C VAL A 115 4.12 -10.19 -19.89
N ALA A 116 4.34 -9.77 -21.11
CA ALA A 116 5.60 -9.17 -21.57
C ALA A 116 5.34 -7.79 -22.18
N THR A 117 6.31 -6.89 -22.01
CA THR A 117 6.18 -5.48 -22.39
C THR A 117 7.22 -5.07 -23.44
N ALA A 118 7.65 -3.81 -23.43
CA ALA A 118 8.41 -3.13 -24.49
C ALA A 118 9.56 -3.94 -25.13
N ALA A 119 10.39 -4.66 -24.35
CA ALA A 119 11.52 -5.39 -24.94
C ALA A 119 11.07 -6.52 -25.86
N VAL A 120 10.11 -7.33 -25.43
CA VAL A 120 9.56 -8.46 -26.20
C VAL A 120 8.71 -7.94 -27.35
N ARG A 121 7.88 -6.92 -27.12
CA ARG A 121 7.02 -6.31 -28.15
C ARG A 121 7.82 -5.75 -29.33
N ARG A 122 9.00 -5.16 -29.07
CA ARG A 122 9.87 -4.58 -30.11
C ARG A 122 10.75 -5.61 -30.82
N ALA A 123 10.96 -6.76 -30.20
CA ALA A 123 11.91 -7.74 -30.69
C ALA A 123 11.42 -8.43 -31.96
N VAL A 124 12.26 -8.43 -33.03
CA VAL A 124 11.98 -9.16 -34.26
C VAL A 124 12.10 -10.68 -34.08
N ASN A 125 12.85 -11.10 -33.05
CA ASN A 125 13.01 -12.50 -32.67
C ASN A 125 12.26 -12.81 -31.34
N ALA A 126 11.12 -12.18 -31.08
CA ALA A 126 10.34 -12.40 -29.88
C ALA A 126 10.00 -13.89 -29.65
N ALA A 127 9.75 -14.65 -30.72
CA ALA A 127 9.43 -16.07 -30.65
C ALA A 127 10.53 -16.90 -29.99
N ASP A 128 11.82 -16.56 -30.21
CA ASP A 128 12.98 -17.24 -29.61
C ASP A 128 12.93 -17.23 -28.06
N PHE A 129 12.19 -16.26 -27.49
CA PHE A 129 11.97 -16.15 -26.05
C PHE A 129 10.57 -16.63 -25.64
N THR A 130 9.51 -16.17 -26.32
CA THR A 130 8.13 -16.39 -25.86
C THR A 130 7.68 -17.85 -25.96
N GLU A 131 8.15 -18.59 -26.96
CA GLU A 131 7.81 -20.01 -27.11
C GLU A 131 8.42 -20.88 -26.01
N PRO A 132 9.76 -20.85 -25.75
CA PRO A 132 10.34 -21.60 -24.64
C PRO A 132 9.80 -21.15 -23.28
N ALA A 133 9.58 -19.85 -23.08
CA ALA A 133 9.03 -19.31 -21.86
C ALA A 133 7.60 -19.82 -21.62
N GLY A 134 6.77 -19.90 -22.66
CA GLY A 134 5.43 -20.46 -22.59
C GLY A 134 5.45 -21.95 -22.22
N GLN A 135 6.39 -22.72 -22.75
CA GLN A 135 6.59 -24.13 -22.39
C GLN A 135 6.97 -24.28 -20.91
N ILE A 136 7.91 -23.47 -20.42
CA ILE A 136 8.33 -23.47 -19.01
C ILE A 136 7.16 -23.15 -18.06
N LEU A 137 6.33 -22.18 -18.43
CA LEU A 137 5.20 -21.72 -17.61
C LEU A 137 3.92 -22.55 -17.80
N GLY A 138 3.89 -23.45 -18.81
CA GLY A 138 2.70 -24.24 -19.15
C GLY A 138 1.56 -23.42 -19.76
N GLN A 139 1.83 -22.20 -20.21
CA GLN A 139 0.84 -21.31 -20.82
C GLN A 139 1.52 -20.22 -21.68
N PRO A 140 0.84 -19.65 -22.70
CA PRO A 140 1.39 -18.61 -23.53
C PRO A 140 1.65 -17.32 -22.73
N ILE A 141 2.65 -16.56 -23.19
CA ILE A 141 2.92 -15.20 -22.68
C ILE A 141 2.12 -14.21 -23.51
N THR A 142 1.33 -13.36 -22.84
CA THR A 142 0.63 -12.26 -23.49
C THR A 142 1.58 -11.08 -23.68
N VAL A 143 1.90 -10.73 -24.93
CA VAL A 143 2.67 -9.52 -25.22
C VAL A 143 1.71 -8.34 -25.28
N LEU A 144 1.83 -7.44 -24.32
CA LEU A 144 0.93 -6.29 -24.18
C LEU A 144 1.23 -5.22 -25.24
N SER A 145 0.20 -4.65 -25.83
CA SER A 145 0.31 -3.42 -26.61
C SER A 145 0.62 -2.22 -25.70
N GLN A 146 1.00 -1.09 -26.29
CA GLN A 146 1.21 0.15 -25.52
C GLN A 146 -0.09 0.63 -24.85
N SER A 147 -1.23 0.46 -25.53
CA SER A 147 -2.55 0.78 -24.97
C SER A 147 -2.92 -0.13 -23.80
N ASP A 148 -2.58 -1.43 -23.87
CA ASP A 148 -2.83 -2.35 -22.75
C ASP A 148 -1.97 -2.01 -21.54
N GLU A 149 -0.69 -1.64 -21.75
CA GLU A 149 0.17 -1.16 -20.65
C GLU A 149 -0.42 0.07 -19.98
N ALA A 150 -0.81 1.10 -20.76
CA ALA A 150 -1.44 2.31 -20.25
C ALA A 150 -2.75 2.02 -19.50
N HIS A 151 -3.59 1.11 -20.04
CA HIS A 151 -4.82 0.65 -19.40
C HIS A 151 -4.53 0.00 -18.05
N HIS A 152 -3.67 -1.02 -17.99
CA HIS A 152 -3.40 -1.72 -16.74
C HIS A 152 -2.69 -0.85 -15.70
N VAL A 153 -1.82 0.09 -16.11
CA VAL A 153 -1.21 1.05 -15.18
C VAL A 153 -2.27 1.96 -14.57
N SER A 154 -3.19 2.49 -15.38
CA SER A 154 -4.28 3.33 -14.88
C SER A 154 -5.26 2.56 -14.00
N ARG A 155 -5.62 1.32 -14.37
CA ARG A 155 -6.48 0.43 -13.55
C ARG A 155 -5.84 0.12 -12.20
N GLY A 156 -4.53 -0.20 -12.16
CA GLY A 156 -3.81 -0.42 -10.90
C GLY A 156 -3.82 0.80 -9.98
N LEU A 157 -3.72 2.01 -10.55
CA LEU A 157 -3.86 3.25 -9.78
C LEU A 157 -5.29 3.47 -9.30
N THR A 158 -6.28 3.40 -10.20
CA THR A 158 -7.68 3.72 -9.91
C THR A 158 -8.37 2.71 -9.01
N LEU A 159 -7.92 1.46 -8.99
CA LEU A 159 -8.34 0.47 -7.99
C LEU A 159 -8.17 0.99 -6.56
N ASN A 160 -7.06 1.68 -6.29
CA ASN A 160 -6.71 2.19 -4.98
C ASN A 160 -7.06 3.67 -4.78
N MET A 161 -7.22 4.42 -5.87
CA MET A 161 -7.57 5.83 -5.92
C MET A 161 -8.67 6.07 -6.96
N PRO A 162 -9.93 5.65 -6.69
CA PRO A 162 -11.00 5.62 -7.70
C PRO A 162 -11.31 6.99 -8.31
N GLN A 163 -11.07 8.07 -7.58
CA GLN A 163 -11.31 9.45 -8.03
C GLN A 163 -10.02 10.17 -8.44
N ALA A 164 -8.96 9.43 -8.84
CA ALA A 164 -7.72 10.05 -9.26
C ALA A 164 -7.96 10.97 -10.46
N THR A 165 -7.50 12.21 -10.35
CA THR A 165 -7.49 13.21 -11.42
C THR A 165 -6.08 13.73 -11.56
N GLY A 166 -5.50 13.62 -12.75
CA GLY A 166 -4.11 13.98 -13.03
C GLY A 166 -3.47 13.13 -14.11
N TYR A 167 -2.22 13.41 -14.38
CA TYR A 167 -1.42 12.59 -15.29
C TYR A 167 -0.84 11.39 -14.55
N VAL A 168 -0.84 10.23 -15.18
CA VAL A 168 -0.13 9.03 -14.70
C VAL A 168 1.05 8.79 -15.62
N ALA A 169 2.23 8.59 -15.08
CA ALA A 169 3.41 8.24 -15.87
C ALA A 169 4.04 6.96 -15.32
N ASP A 170 4.15 5.93 -16.15
CA ASP A 170 4.96 4.75 -15.87
C ASP A 170 6.27 4.83 -16.65
N LEU A 171 7.37 5.04 -15.93
CA LEU A 171 8.71 5.11 -16.51
C LEU A 171 9.39 3.75 -16.38
N GLY A 172 9.29 2.96 -17.45
CA GLY A 172 9.94 1.68 -17.63
C GLY A 172 11.41 1.78 -18.05
N GLY A 173 12.00 0.63 -18.37
CA GLY A 173 13.36 0.55 -18.89
C GLY A 173 13.49 1.08 -20.31
N GLY A 174 12.56 0.72 -21.18
CA GLY A 174 12.58 1.02 -22.61
C GLY A 174 11.40 1.85 -23.11
N SER A 175 10.45 2.20 -22.27
CA SER A 175 9.28 2.98 -22.63
C SER A 175 8.84 3.92 -21.50
N LEU A 176 8.02 4.91 -21.87
CA LEU A 176 7.32 5.81 -20.96
C LEU A 176 5.86 5.87 -21.41
N GLU A 177 4.96 5.36 -20.60
CA GLU A 177 3.52 5.45 -20.77
C GLU A 177 2.99 6.65 -20.00
N ILE A 178 2.15 7.48 -20.65
CA ILE A 178 1.48 8.62 -19.99
C ILE A 178 -0.01 8.51 -20.25
N VAL A 179 -0.79 8.65 -19.17
CA VAL A 179 -2.26 8.62 -19.19
C VAL A 179 -2.78 9.89 -18.56
N ASP A 180 -3.81 10.47 -19.16
CA ASP A 180 -4.61 11.56 -18.62
C ASP A 180 -5.84 10.97 -17.95
N LEU A 181 -6.00 11.21 -16.65
CA LEU A 181 -7.14 10.75 -15.84
C LEU A 181 -8.00 11.93 -15.37
N GLU A 182 -9.32 11.79 -15.58
CA GLU A 182 -10.32 12.66 -14.97
C GLU A 182 -11.30 11.82 -14.16
N SER A 183 -11.32 12.05 -12.84
CA SER A 183 -12.18 11.29 -11.90
C SER A 183 -12.07 9.76 -12.06
N GLY A 184 -10.85 9.26 -12.21
CA GLY A 184 -10.53 7.85 -12.39
C GLY A 184 -10.75 7.29 -13.79
N LYS A 185 -11.22 8.09 -14.73
CA LYS A 185 -11.46 7.68 -16.13
C LYS A 185 -10.35 8.17 -17.04
N MET A 186 -9.84 7.29 -17.88
CA MET A 186 -8.84 7.62 -18.88
C MET A 186 -9.47 8.46 -19.99
N GLN A 187 -8.89 9.63 -20.26
CA GLN A 187 -9.27 10.56 -21.32
C GLN A 187 -8.35 10.40 -22.52
N HIS A 188 -7.05 10.45 -22.28
CA HIS A 188 -6.00 10.31 -23.30
C HIS A 188 -4.90 9.40 -22.80
N SER A 189 -4.18 8.78 -23.73
CA SER A 189 -2.94 8.07 -23.44
C SER A 189 -1.94 8.24 -24.56
N THR A 190 -0.66 8.16 -24.23
CA THR A 190 0.44 8.14 -25.17
C THR A 190 1.58 7.29 -24.63
N SER A 191 2.41 6.78 -25.51
CA SER A 191 3.60 6.04 -25.13
C SER A 191 4.79 6.47 -25.98
N PHE A 192 5.95 6.55 -25.35
CA PHE A 192 7.22 6.87 -25.98
C PHE A 192 8.15 5.66 -25.91
N ASN A 193 8.87 5.40 -26.98
CA ASN A 193 9.83 4.29 -27.10
C ASN A 193 11.19 4.62 -26.46
N PHE A 194 11.19 5.34 -25.35
CA PHE A 194 12.36 5.60 -24.53
C PHE A 194 12.03 5.46 -23.04
N GLY A 195 12.98 4.96 -22.27
CA GLY A 195 12.90 4.78 -20.83
C GLY A 195 14.25 5.05 -20.17
N HIS A 196 14.39 4.68 -18.92
CA HIS A 196 15.61 4.98 -18.15
C HIS A 196 16.85 4.17 -18.58
N LEU A 197 16.72 3.20 -19.50
CA LEU A 197 17.82 2.45 -20.09
C LEU A 197 18.13 2.90 -21.53
N SER A 198 17.38 3.85 -22.08
CA SER A 198 17.55 4.30 -23.46
C SER A 198 18.72 5.26 -23.59
N GLU A 199 19.39 5.23 -24.72
CA GLU A 199 20.47 6.16 -25.10
C GLU A 199 19.92 7.27 -26.01
N VAL A 200 18.90 7.98 -25.51
CA VAL A 200 18.17 9.03 -26.25
C VAL A 200 18.65 10.40 -25.81
N GLY A 201 18.84 11.31 -26.75
CA GLY A 201 19.25 12.69 -26.50
C GLY A 201 18.14 13.52 -25.84
N ARG A 202 18.55 14.59 -25.15
CA ARG A 202 17.59 15.51 -24.47
C ARG A 202 16.61 16.14 -25.47
N ASP A 203 17.15 16.62 -26.60
CA ASP A 203 16.36 17.31 -27.62
C ASP A 203 15.33 16.37 -28.26
N GLU A 204 15.67 15.10 -28.37
CA GLU A 204 14.76 14.07 -28.88
C GLU A 204 13.62 13.79 -27.89
N ILE A 205 13.92 13.69 -26.59
CA ILE A 205 12.89 13.55 -25.53
C ILE A 205 11.95 14.75 -25.55
N GLU A 206 12.51 15.98 -25.61
CA GLU A 206 11.71 17.20 -25.67
C GLU A 206 10.85 17.27 -26.93
N ALA A 207 11.42 16.96 -28.10
CA ALA A 207 10.70 16.95 -29.37
C ALA A 207 9.55 15.93 -29.35
N ALA A 208 9.81 14.72 -28.86
CA ALA A 208 8.80 13.68 -28.70
C ALA A 208 7.64 14.12 -27.77
N MET A 209 7.94 14.73 -26.62
CA MET A 209 6.89 15.22 -25.71
C MET A 209 6.15 16.44 -26.29
N LYS A 210 6.82 17.29 -27.09
CA LYS A 210 6.20 18.42 -27.78
C LYS A 210 5.24 17.97 -28.88
N SER A 211 5.46 16.81 -29.50
CA SER A 211 4.57 16.26 -30.53
C SER A 211 3.20 15.82 -30.00
N VAL A 212 3.02 15.77 -28.67
CA VAL A 212 1.74 15.43 -28.01
C VAL A 212 1.11 16.70 -27.43
N PRO A 213 0.12 17.31 -28.14
CA PRO A 213 -0.43 18.62 -27.74
C PRO A 213 -1.07 18.65 -26.36
N TRP A 214 -1.87 17.65 -26.01
CA TRP A 214 -2.62 17.61 -24.76
C TRP A 214 -1.74 17.60 -23.49
N LEU A 215 -0.48 17.23 -23.60
CA LEU A 215 0.47 17.33 -22.48
C LEU A 215 0.78 18.79 -22.09
N ALA A 216 0.58 19.76 -22.96
CA ALA A 216 0.82 21.19 -22.68
C ALA A 216 -0.40 21.93 -22.18
N GLU A 217 -1.57 21.30 -22.15
CA GLU A 217 -2.81 22.00 -21.79
C GLU A 217 -2.91 22.33 -20.30
N GLY A 218 -2.00 21.77 -19.47
CA GLY A 218 -1.93 22.10 -18.05
C GLY A 218 -3.20 21.80 -17.26
N ARG A 219 -3.97 20.79 -17.69
CA ARG A 219 -5.29 20.46 -17.13
C ARG A 219 -5.25 20.06 -15.67
N HIS A 220 -4.13 19.48 -15.24
CA HIS A 220 -4.04 18.85 -13.91
C HIS A 220 -2.80 19.30 -13.16
N SER A 221 -2.97 19.47 -11.85
CA SER A 221 -1.88 19.85 -10.94
C SER A 221 -1.10 18.65 -10.38
N ALA A 222 -1.48 17.41 -10.69
CA ALA A 222 -0.87 16.21 -10.14
C ALA A 222 -0.29 15.30 -11.23
N LEU A 223 0.92 14.78 -10.98
CA LEU A 223 1.57 13.70 -11.71
C LEU A 223 1.67 12.48 -10.80
N TYR A 224 0.98 11.41 -11.11
CA TYR A 224 1.13 10.11 -10.44
C TYR A 224 2.28 9.35 -11.07
N GLY A 225 3.37 9.20 -10.33
CA GLY A 225 4.57 8.52 -10.80
C GLY A 225 4.57 7.04 -10.45
N VAL A 226 4.54 6.18 -11.45
CA VAL A 226 4.59 4.72 -11.35
C VAL A 226 6.00 4.22 -11.73
N GLY A 227 6.38 3.09 -11.21
CA GLY A 227 7.65 2.44 -11.56
C GLY A 227 8.81 2.76 -10.62
N GLY A 228 9.93 2.10 -10.90
CA GLY A 228 11.09 2.10 -10.02
C GLY A 228 11.83 3.44 -9.92
N SER A 229 11.79 4.24 -10.97
CA SER A 229 12.46 5.54 -11.03
C SER A 229 11.73 6.58 -10.16
N PHE A 230 10.40 6.63 -10.22
CA PHE A 230 9.61 7.49 -9.34
C PHE A 230 9.72 7.07 -7.85
N ARG A 231 9.79 5.76 -7.59
CA ARG A 231 10.06 5.28 -6.22
C ARG A 231 11.44 5.67 -5.71
N ALA A 232 12.46 5.67 -6.58
CA ALA A 232 13.80 6.13 -6.21
C ALA A 232 13.82 7.64 -5.92
N LEU A 233 13.10 8.45 -6.69
CA LEU A 233 12.90 9.88 -6.40
C LEU A 233 12.21 10.07 -5.03
N GLY A 234 11.20 9.25 -4.73
CA GLY A 234 10.50 9.29 -3.44
C GLY A 234 11.41 8.95 -2.26
N LEU A 235 12.26 7.93 -2.37
CA LEU A 235 13.24 7.58 -1.34
C LEU A 235 14.23 8.71 -1.09
N ALA A 236 14.80 9.29 -2.14
CA ALA A 236 15.69 10.42 -2.04
C ALA A 236 15.01 11.65 -1.38
N TYR A 237 13.75 11.89 -1.71
CA TYR A 237 12.97 12.96 -1.07
C TYR A 237 12.77 12.71 0.43
N ILE A 238 12.40 11.48 0.83
CA ILE A 238 12.23 11.10 2.23
C ILE A 238 13.53 11.32 3.00
N GLU A 239 14.65 10.84 2.46
CA GLU A 239 15.96 10.95 3.11
C GLU A 239 16.41 12.39 3.26
N GLN A 240 16.34 13.20 2.19
CA GLN A 240 16.81 14.59 2.21
C GLN A 240 15.95 15.52 3.06
N THR A 241 14.65 15.21 3.22
CA THR A 241 13.72 16.07 3.97
C THR A 241 13.42 15.58 5.38
N GLY A 242 13.87 14.37 5.74
CA GLY A 242 13.49 13.73 7.00
C GLY A 242 11.97 13.48 7.07
N TYR A 243 11.32 13.19 5.93
CA TYR A 243 9.87 12.96 5.90
C TYR A 243 9.50 11.80 6.85
N PRO A 244 8.54 11.99 7.75
CA PRO A 244 8.39 11.11 8.92
C PRO A 244 7.80 9.73 8.62
N LEU A 245 7.16 9.52 7.46
CA LEU A 245 6.54 8.25 7.10
C LEU A 245 7.28 7.60 5.92
N PRO A 246 8.02 6.48 6.12
CA PRO A 246 8.79 5.84 5.05
C PRO A 246 7.92 4.94 4.15
N VAL A 247 6.74 5.42 3.76
CA VAL A 247 5.83 4.76 2.84
C VAL A 247 5.81 5.54 1.54
N LEU A 248 6.13 4.87 0.42
CA LEU A 248 6.23 5.54 -0.88
C LEU A 248 4.88 5.76 -1.54
N HIS A 249 3.95 4.81 -1.43
CA HIS A 249 2.63 4.97 -2.05
C HIS A 249 1.88 6.14 -1.40
N GLY A 250 1.40 7.07 -2.23
CA GLY A 250 0.70 8.27 -1.78
C GLY A 250 1.62 9.38 -1.27
N LEU A 251 2.97 9.21 -1.32
CA LEU A 251 3.93 10.27 -1.00
C LEU A 251 3.76 11.41 -2.00
N ARG A 252 3.52 12.61 -1.46
CA ARG A 252 3.36 13.84 -2.25
C ARG A 252 4.63 14.65 -2.20
N ILE A 253 5.30 14.78 -3.34
CA ILE A 253 6.50 15.60 -3.51
C ILE A 253 6.06 16.92 -4.17
N PRO A 254 6.20 18.08 -3.50
CA PRO A 254 5.91 19.37 -4.13
C PRO A 254 6.73 19.56 -5.41
N GLY A 255 6.14 20.16 -6.45
CA GLY A 255 6.79 20.32 -7.76
C GLY A 255 8.14 21.03 -7.67
N ARG A 256 8.26 22.06 -6.81
CA ARG A 256 9.56 22.75 -6.55
C ARG A 256 10.61 21.79 -6.00
N SER A 257 10.26 20.94 -5.05
CA SER A 257 11.17 19.95 -4.46
C SER A 257 11.54 18.88 -5.49
N ALA A 258 10.55 18.38 -6.25
CA ALA A 258 10.79 17.43 -7.33
C ALA A 258 11.75 18.00 -8.38
N THR A 259 11.50 19.23 -8.86
CA THR A 259 12.37 19.92 -9.82
C THR A 259 13.78 20.09 -9.28
N SER A 260 13.95 20.46 -8.00
CA SER A 260 15.28 20.61 -7.38
C SER A 260 16.05 19.29 -7.35
N LEU A 261 15.41 18.19 -6.91
CA LEU A 261 16.01 16.85 -6.89
C LEU A 261 16.37 16.38 -8.30
N LEU A 262 15.44 16.50 -9.25
CA LEU A 262 15.67 16.10 -10.64
C LEU A 262 16.81 16.89 -11.30
N LYS A 263 16.92 18.20 -11.01
CA LYS A 263 18.06 19.02 -11.45
C LYS A 263 19.38 18.52 -10.85
N ALA A 264 19.39 18.13 -9.57
CA ALA A 264 20.60 17.58 -8.94
C ALA A 264 21.04 16.27 -9.58
N PHE A 265 20.08 15.40 -9.92
CA PHE A 265 20.34 14.10 -10.58
C PHE A 265 20.81 14.23 -12.04
N CYS A 266 20.50 15.35 -12.70
CA CYS A 266 20.91 15.62 -14.09
C CYS A 266 22.30 16.28 -14.24
N ARG A 267 23.04 16.55 -13.16
CA ARG A 267 24.38 17.20 -13.22
C ARG A 267 25.43 16.25 -13.77
N SER A 268 26.57 16.79 -14.21
CA SER A 268 27.71 15.99 -14.67
C SER A 268 28.28 15.09 -13.57
N THR A 269 28.24 15.56 -12.31
CA THR A 269 28.51 14.80 -11.09
C THR A 269 27.22 14.80 -10.27
N PRO A 270 26.31 13.83 -10.48
CA PRO A 270 25.02 13.86 -9.85
C PRO A 270 25.14 13.56 -8.35
N ASP A 271 24.40 14.34 -7.54
CA ASP A 271 24.14 14.00 -6.15
C ASP A 271 22.98 13.00 -6.13
N LEU A 272 23.30 11.74 -5.86
CA LEU A 272 22.36 10.62 -5.82
C LEU A 272 22.07 10.14 -4.40
N SER A 273 22.24 11.03 -3.40
CA SER A 273 21.87 10.73 -2.01
C SER A 273 20.44 10.25 -1.90
N GLY A 274 20.22 9.14 -1.17
CA GLY A 274 18.92 8.49 -1.05
C GLY A 274 18.47 7.68 -2.26
N VAL A 275 19.20 7.71 -3.40
CA VAL A 275 18.90 6.85 -4.54
C VAL A 275 19.51 5.46 -4.32
N PRO A 276 18.72 4.38 -4.35
CA PRO A 276 19.23 3.01 -4.17
C PRO A 276 20.35 2.69 -5.16
N LEU A 277 21.41 2.02 -4.70
CA LEU A 277 22.61 1.70 -5.49
C LEU A 277 22.28 1.07 -6.85
N GLY A 278 21.32 0.14 -6.89
CA GLY A 278 20.89 -0.52 -8.13
C GLY A 278 20.18 0.40 -9.14
N ARG A 279 19.90 1.67 -8.76
CA ARG A 279 19.27 2.68 -9.62
C ARG A 279 20.18 3.84 -9.99
N GLN A 280 21.29 4.03 -9.29
CA GLN A 280 22.15 5.19 -9.48
C GLN A 280 22.64 5.36 -10.91
N LYS A 281 23.01 4.27 -11.60
CA LYS A 281 23.46 4.32 -13.01
C LYS A 281 22.40 4.83 -13.98
N THR A 282 21.11 4.55 -13.71
CA THR A 282 20.00 4.89 -14.63
C THR A 282 19.24 6.13 -14.19
N MET A 283 19.51 6.62 -12.99
CA MET A 283 18.78 7.77 -12.42
C MET A 283 18.99 9.08 -13.20
N PRO A 284 20.16 9.41 -13.75
CA PRO A 284 20.32 10.63 -14.54
C PRO A 284 19.40 10.68 -15.77
N MET A 285 19.29 9.59 -16.53
CA MET A 285 18.37 9.52 -17.66
C MET A 285 16.91 9.58 -17.20
N ALA A 286 16.55 8.81 -16.17
CA ALA A 286 15.23 8.87 -15.59
C ALA A 286 14.86 10.28 -15.11
N ALA A 287 15.79 10.98 -14.48
CA ALA A 287 15.58 12.35 -14.02
C ALA A 287 15.39 13.34 -15.17
N HIS A 288 16.11 13.14 -16.28
CA HIS A 288 15.90 13.92 -17.49
C HIS A 288 14.48 13.78 -18.02
N ILE A 289 14.03 12.53 -18.22
CA ILE A 289 12.68 12.21 -18.71
C ILE A 289 11.62 12.79 -17.76
N MET A 290 11.74 12.52 -16.47
CA MET A 290 10.79 13.01 -15.45
C MET A 290 10.73 14.54 -15.39
N ARG A 291 11.88 15.22 -15.54
CA ARG A 291 11.94 16.67 -15.51
C ARG A 291 11.30 17.27 -16.76
N THR A 292 11.63 16.77 -17.95
CA THR A 292 11.01 17.22 -19.20
C THR A 292 9.50 17.03 -19.16
N LEU A 293 9.02 15.90 -18.65
CA LEU A 293 7.59 15.67 -18.46
C LEU A 293 6.97 16.66 -17.46
N LEU A 294 7.59 16.84 -16.28
CA LEU A 294 7.08 17.74 -15.26
C LEU A 294 6.98 19.19 -15.75
N ASP A 295 8.02 19.66 -16.49
CA ASP A 295 8.04 20.97 -17.09
C ASP A 295 6.95 21.10 -18.18
N ARG A 296 6.71 20.04 -18.97
CA ARG A 296 5.72 20.04 -20.06
C ARG A 296 4.28 20.08 -19.59
N ILE A 297 3.93 19.30 -18.55
CA ILE A 297 2.56 19.22 -18.00
C ILE A 297 2.29 20.29 -16.94
N ASN A 298 3.30 21.05 -16.51
CA ASN A 298 3.24 22.07 -15.48
C ASN A 298 2.55 21.60 -14.18
N ALA A 299 2.87 20.40 -13.70
CA ALA A 299 2.25 19.84 -12.51
C ALA A 299 2.84 20.43 -11.21
N ASP A 300 1.97 20.75 -10.24
CA ASP A 300 2.36 21.31 -8.93
C ASP A 300 3.03 20.29 -8.02
N ARG A 301 2.81 19.00 -8.27
CA ARG A 301 3.28 17.91 -7.40
C ARG A 301 3.41 16.58 -8.13
N ILE A 302 4.34 15.78 -7.66
CA ILE A 302 4.42 14.35 -7.99
C ILE A 302 3.81 13.56 -6.83
N ILE A 303 2.97 12.57 -7.13
CA ILE A 303 2.44 11.59 -6.17
C ILE A 303 3.03 10.24 -6.54
N VAL A 304 3.88 9.69 -5.67
CA VAL A 304 4.51 8.40 -5.93
C VAL A 304 3.49 7.28 -5.77
N SER A 305 3.35 6.45 -6.79
CA SER A 305 2.48 5.27 -6.74
C SER A 305 3.26 4.00 -6.39
N GLY A 306 2.73 3.23 -5.46
CA GLY A 306 3.18 1.87 -5.16
C GLY A 306 2.61 0.83 -6.10
N THR A 307 1.58 1.18 -6.89
CA THR A 307 0.91 0.30 -7.83
C THR A 307 1.72 0.12 -9.12
N SER A 308 1.30 -0.81 -9.95
CA SER A 308 1.99 -1.18 -11.19
C SER A 308 1.01 -1.86 -12.16
N ILE A 309 1.47 -2.20 -13.34
CA ILE A 309 0.73 -3.00 -14.32
C ILE A 309 0.13 -4.28 -13.74
N ARG A 310 0.83 -4.92 -12.78
CA ARG A 310 0.36 -6.15 -12.12
C ARG A 310 -0.91 -5.93 -11.30
N ASP A 311 -1.00 -4.78 -10.63
CA ASP A 311 -2.19 -4.40 -9.86
C ASP A 311 -3.37 -4.18 -10.80
N GLY A 312 -3.15 -3.63 -11.99
CA GLY A 312 -4.17 -3.50 -13.03
C GLY A 312 -4.62 -4.84 -13.60
N LEU A 313 -3.68 -5.75 -13.86
CA LEU A 313 -4.00 -7.10 -14.31
C LEU A 313 -4.88 -7.86 -13.30
N ILE A 314 -4.54 -7.79 -12.02
CA ILE A 314 -5.35 -8.38 -10.95
C ILE A 314 -6.72 -7.68 -10.87
N ALA A 315 -6.76 -6.35 -10.97
CA ALA A 315 -8.01 -5.60 -10.96
C ALA A 315 -8.97 -6.05 -12.05
N ASP A 316 -8.47 -6.21 -13.28
CA ASP A 316 -9.29 -6.58 -14.43
C ASP A 316 -9.68 -8.06 -14.47
N ARG A 317 -8.80 -8.94 -13.98
CA ARG A 317 -8.95 -10.38 -14.12
C ARG A 317 -9.59 -11.07 -12.92
N GLU A 318 -9.38 -10.51 -11.72
CA GLU A 318 -9.72 -11.18 -10.46
C GLU A 318 -10.62 -10.33 -9.53
N LEU A 319 -10.81 -9.03 -9.81
CA LEU A 319 -11.55 -8.12 -8.92
C LEU A 319 -12.65 -7.35 -9.65
N ALA A 320 -13.09 -7.81 -10.81
CA ALA A 320 -14.13 -7.13 -11.60
C ALA A 320 -15.46 -6.99 -10.83
N ASP A 321 -15.79 -7.96 -9.98
CA ASP A 321 -16.96 -7.96 -9.10
C ASP A 321 -16.87 -6.97 -7.92
N LEU A 322 -15.68 -6.41 -7.67
CA LEU A 322 -15.44 -5.37 -6.65
C LEU A 322 -15.36 -3.97 -7.24
N GLU A 323 -15.79 -3.78 -8.48
CA GLU A 323 -15.82 -2.45 -9.09
C GLU A 323 -16.72 -1.50 -8.30
N GLY A 324 -16.18 -0.35 -7.90
CA GLY A 324 -16.89 0.63 -7.05
C GLY A 324 -16.86 0.33 -5.55
N ALA A 325 -16.33 -0.80 -5.10
CA ALA A 325 -16.19 -1.10 -3.69
C ALA A 325 -15.13 -0.17 -3.02
N ASP A 326 -15.37 0.18 -1.75
CA ASP A 326 -14.31 0.83 -0.96
C ASP A 326 -13.26 -0.19 -0.52
N PHE A 327 -12.11 -0.15 -1.17
CA PHE A 327 -11.02 -1.07 -0.86
C PHE A 327 -10.47 -0.95 0.55
N LEU A 328 -10.63 0.18 1.25
CA LEU A 328 -10.24 0.28 2.66
C LEU A 328 -11.15 -0.59 3.53
N HIS A 329 -12.46 -0.58 3.26
CA HIS A 329 -13.40 -1.46 3.93
C HIS A 329 -13.07 -2.92 3.66
N VAL A 330 -12.86 -3.30 2.39
CA VAL A 330 -12.51 -4.67 1.99
C VAL A 330 -11.26 -5.16 2.73
N VAL A 331 -10.16 -4.40 2.65
CA VAL A 331 -8.88 -4.79 3.26
C VAL A 331 -8.94 -4.83 4.78
N SER A 332 -9.57 -3.81 5.41
CA SER A 332 -9.65 -3.78 6.88
C SER A 332 -10.53 -4.91 7.42
N SER A 333 -11.61 -5.29 6.71
CA SER A 333 -12.46 -6.44 7.06
C SER A 333 -11.69 -7.77 6.95
N GLU A 334 -10.86 -7.96 5.90
CA GLU A 334 -10.01 -9.15 5.79
C GLU A 334 -9.00 -9.25 6.95
N ILE A 335 -8.36 -8.12 7.29
CA ILE A 335 -7.44 -8.07 8.44
C ILE A 335 -8.20 -8.35 9.75
N SER A 336 -9.41 -7.83 9.87
CA SER A 336 -10.29 -8.06 11.02
C SER A 336 -10.58 -9.55 11.20
N ARG A 337 -11.05 -10.25 10.16
CA ARG A 337 -11.34 -11.69 10.22
C ARG A 337 -10.13 -12.52 10.68
N ALA A 338 -8.91 -12.08 10.32
CA ALA A 338 -7.69 -12.78 10.71
C ALA A 338 -7.21 -12.44 12.12
N SER A 339 -7.62 -11.32 12.72
CA SER A 339 -7.06 -10.76 13.95
C SER A 339 -8.06 -10.50 15.07
N HIS A 340 -9.34 -10.38 14.78
CA HIS A 340 -10.38 -10.16 15.81
C HIS A 340 -10.70 -11.43 16.60
N ARG A 341 -10.91 -11.25 17.90
CA ARG A 341 -11.35 -12.32 18.81
C ARG A 341 -12.82 -12.68 18.60
N PHE A 342 -13.63 -11.71 18.15
CA PHE A 342 -15.09 -11.85 17.93
C PHE A 342 -15.49 -11.16 16.63
N ALA A 343 -16.17 -11.87 15.73
CA ALA A 343 -16.43 -11.44 14.36
C ALA A 343 -17.36 -10.21 14.25
N ASP A 344 -18.36 -10.11 15.12
CA ASP A 344 -19.45 -9.11 15.01
C ASP A 344 -19.14 -7.79 15.73
N VAL A 345 -17.98 -7.70 16.39
CA VAL A 345 -17.62 -6.53 17.21
C VAL A 345 -17.36 -5.27 16.38
N PRO A 346 -16.70 -5.33 15.19
CA PRO A 346 -16.43 -4.13 14.41
C PRO A 346 -17.69 -3.35 14.02
N ASP A 347 -18.76 -4.02 13.61
CA ASP A 347 -20.01 -3.37 13.20
C ASP A 347 -20.71 -2.70 14.40
N ALA A 348 -20.75 -3.39 15.55
CA ALA A 348 -21.30 -2.84 16.80
C ALA A 348 -20.50 -1.61 17.29
N LEU A 349 -19.16 -1.63 17.16
CA LEU A 349 -18.29 -0.49 17.48
C LEU A 349 -18.56 0.69 16.53
N SER A 350 -18.71 0.43 15.25
CA SER A 350 -19.00 1.46 14.25
C SER A 350 -20.32 2.14 14.54
N ALA A 351 -21.38 1.37 14.79
CA ALA A 351 -22.71 1.89 15.13
C ALA A 351 -22.69 2.74 16.41
N LEU A 352 -21.97 2.26 17.46
CA LEU A 352 -21.86 2.97 18.73
C LEU A 352 -21.13 4.31 18.59
N LEU A 353 -20.09 4.40 17.76
CA LEU A 353 -19.21 5.57 17.68
C LEU A 353 -19.58 6.57 16.59
N GLN A 354 -20.58 6.32 15.75
CA GLN A 354 -21.07 7.27 14.75
C GLN A 354 -21.44 8.66 15.32
N PRO A 355 -22.06 8.78 16.52
CA PRO A 355 -22.37 10.09 17.11
C PRO A 355 -21.15 10.95 17.44
N MET A 356 -19.94 10.41 17.39
CA MET A 356 -18.69 11.15 17.61
C MET A 356 -18.27 12.00 16.39
N PHE A 357 -19.02 11.99 15.28
CA PHE A 357 -18.79 12.87 14.16
C PHE A 357 -19.04 14.34 14.53
N SER A 358 -18.04 15.19 14.29
CA SER A 358 -18.17 16.64 14.45
C SER A 358 -18.03 17.31 13.07
N PRO A 359 -19.06 18.01 12.58
CA PRO A 359 -19.00 18.69 11.29
C PRO A 359 -17.93 19.79 11.27
N PRO A 360 -17.36 20.11 10.10
CA PRO A 360 -16.46 21.27 9.97
C PRO A 360 -17.21 22.58 10.29
N ALA A 361 -16.62 23.43 11.11
CA ALA A 361 -17.20 24.73 11.43
C ALA A 361 -17.42 25.58 10.16
N GLY A 362 -18.61 26.17 10.04
CA GLY A 362 -18.98 27.02 8.90
C GLY A 362 -19.08 26.30 7.56
N ALA A 363 -19.14 24.97 7.53
CA ALA A 363 -19.30 24.22 6.29
C ALA A 363 -20.76 24.17 5.84
N ASP A 364 -20.98 24.31 4.53
CA ASP A 364 -22.26 24.03 3.89
C ASP A 364 -22.62 22.53 3.93
N ALA A 365 -23.88 22.19 3.65
CA ALA A 365 -24.38 20.82 3.71
C ALA A 365 -23.58 19.84 2.83
N GLY A 366 -23.10 20.27 1.66
CA GLY A 366 -22.30 19.43 0.77
C GLY A 366 -20.94 19.10 1.38
N LYS A 367 -20.27 20.09 1.97
CA LYS A 367 -18.98 19.86 2.67
C LYS A 367 -19.15 19.00 3.91
N VAL A 368 -20.25 19.14 4.64
CA VAL A 368 -20.60 18.31 5.79
C VAL A 368 -20.80 16.86 5.35
N ALA A 369 -21.54 16.60 4.28
CA ALA A 369 -21.76 15.26 3.74
C ALA A 369 -20.45 14.58 3.32
N ILE A 370 -19.58 15.30 2.60
CA ILE A 370 -18.25 14.79 2.22
C ILE A 370 -17.38 14.47 3.45
N ALA A 371 -17.41 15.34 4.46
CA ALA A 371 -16.64 15.13 5.70
C ALA A 371 -17.17 13.94 6.49
N ARG A 372 -18.50 13.75 6.53
CA ARG A 372 -19.17 12.61 7.15
C ARG A 372 -18.79 11.31 6.46
N GLY A 373 -18.90 11.20 5.15
CA GLY A 373 -18.50 9.99 4.42
C GLY A 373 -17.03 9.62 4.64
N LYS A 374 -16.12 10.61 4.68
CA LYS A 374 -14.71 10.37 5.02
C LYS A 374 -14.51 9.90 6.47
N PHE A 375 -15.29 10.42 7.39
CA PHE A 375 -15.24 10.01 8.80
C PHE A 375 -15.74 8.58 8.94
N GLU A 376 -16.91 8.25 8.39
CA GLU A 376 -17.53 6.91 8.45
C GLU A 376 -16.60 5.86 7.86
N ARG A 377 -16.02 6.12 6.68
CA ARG A 377 -15.01 5.25 6.06
C ARG A 377 -13.82 4.95 6.97
N LEU A 378 -13.28 5.97 7.65
CA LEU A 378 -12.14 5.79 8.56
C LEU A 378 -12.55 5.18 9.89
N LEU A 379 -13.75 5.47 10.38
CA LEU A 379 -14.31 4.87 11.59
C LEU A 379 -14.47 3.35 11.42
N GLU A 380 -15.10 2.91 10.34
CA GLU A 380 -15.25 1.49 10.02
C GLU A 380 -13.90 0.78 9.95
N ALA A 381 -12.93 1.36 9.24
CA ALA A 381 -11.58 0.81 9.18
C ALA A 381 -10.90 0.76 10.56
N ALA A 382 -11.08 1.78 11.40
CA ALA A 382 -10.54 1.79 12.76
C ALA A 382 -11.20 0.71 13.65
N CYS A 383 -12.51 0.49 13.50
CA CYS A 383 -13.23 -0.59 14.20
C CYS A 383 -12.70 -1.96 13.75
N ASN A 384 -12.55 -2.19 12.45
CA ASN A 384 -11.97 -3.42 11.90
C ASN A 384 -10.54 -3.68 12.39
N LEU A 385 -9.74 -2.63 12.56
CA LEU A 385 -8.35 -2.72 13.01
C LEU A 385 -8.18 -2.66 14.54
N SER A 386 -9.27 -2.51 15.29
CA SER A 386 -9.21 -2.20 16.73
C SER A 386 -8.61 -3.31 17.60
N ASP A 387 -8.62 -4.55 17.11
CA ASP A 387 -8.03 -5.70 17.82
C ASP A 387 -6.65 -6.13 17.25
N LEU A 388 -6.05 -5.35 16.34
CA LEU A 388 -4.67 -5.60 15.92
C LEU A 388 -3.74 -5.66 17.13
N CYS A 389 -2.88 -6.70 17.19
CA CYS A 389 -1.92 -6.91 18.28
C CYS A 389 -2.57 -7.10 19.67
N TRP A 390 -3.82 -7.58 19.77
CA TRP A 390 -4.48 -7.80 21.05
C TRP A 390 -3.74 -8.81 21.94
N ASN A 391 -3.04 -9.75 21.31
CA ASN A 391 -2.27 -10.82 21.94
C ASN A 391 -0.81 -10.44 22.26
N GLU A 392 -0.40 -9.22 21.96
CA GLU A 392 0.94 -8.73 22.27
C GLU A 392 1.05 -8.26 23.73
N HIS A 393 2.27 -8.20 24.25
CA HIS A 393 2.51 -7.73 25.62
C HIS A 393 1.97 -6.31 25.83
N GLU A 394 1.29 -6.09 26.95
CA GLU A 394 0.56 -4.84 27.22
C GLU A 394 1.42 -3.57 27.21
N ASP A 395 2.72 -3.69 27.54
CA ASP A 395 3.62 -2.53 27.59
C ASP A 395 3.97 -1.97 26.20
N VAL A 396 4.01 -2.81 25.19
CA VAL A 396 4.42 -2.44 23.82
C VAL A 396 3.28 -2.49 22.81
N ARG A 397 2.16 -3.08 23.17
CA ARG A 397 1.01 -3.33 22.29
C ARG A 397 0.54 -2.09 21.53
N GLY A 398 0.48 -0.93 22.20
CA GLY A 398 0.02 0.31 21.56
C GLY A 398 0.97 0.81 20.48
N ASP A 399 2.28 0.76 20.73
CA ASP A 399 3.31 1.13 19.75
C ASP A 399 3.32 0.15 18.57
N LEU A 400 3.32 -1.15 18.87
CA LEU A 400 3.33 -2.20 17.84
C LEU A 400 2.08 -2.12 16.94
N ALA A 401 0.89 -1.95 17.53
CA ALA A 401 -0.35 -1.83 16.76
C ALA A 401 -0.34 -0.60 15.85
N ALA A 402 0.10 0.55 16.35
CA ALA A 402 0.23 1.76 15.53
C ALA A 402 1.24 1.56 14.38
N ARG A 403 2.42 1.01 14.65
CA ARG A 403 3.43 0.71 13.62
C ARG A 403 2.92 -0.30 12.60
N ARG A 404 2.17 -1.30 13.03
CA ARG A 404 1.54 -2.26 12.13
C ARG A 404 0.55 -1.57 11.18
N VAL A 405 -0.28 -0.65 11.68
CA VAL A 405 -1.17 0.16 10.83
C VAL A 405 -0.38 1.04 9.85
N LEU A 406 0.71 1.68 10.32
CA LEU A 406 1.59 2.48 9.45
C LEU A 406 2.21 1.64 8.33
N GLY A 407 2.57 0.39 8.61
CA GLY A 407 3.22 -0.54 7.67
C GLY A 407 2.28 -1.45 6.88
N LEU A 408 0.94 -1.34 7.04
CA LEU A 408 0.00 -2.18 6.29
C LEU A 408 0.21 -2.04 4.77
N PRO A 409 0.24 -3.16 4.01
CA PRO A 409 0.45 -3.15 2.56
C PRO A 409 -0.83 -2.75 1.82
N VAL A 410 -1.44 -1.62 2.21
CA VAL A 410 -2.67 -1.10 1.64
C VAL A 410 -2.39 0.19 0.86
N ASN A 411 -2.85 0.25 -0.37
CA ASN A 411 -2.64 1.38 -1.27
C ASN A 411 -3.89 2.27 -1.43
N CYS A 412 -4.96 1.98 -0.69
CA CYS A 412 -6.23 2.73 -0.73
C CYS A 412 -6.34 3.85 0.32
N VAL A 413 -5.25 4.20 0.99
CA VAL A 413 -5.21 5.26 2.01
C VAL A 413 -4.10 6.27 1.73
N THR A 414 -4.41 7.54 1.94
CA THR A 414 -3.41 8.61 1.93
C THR A 414 -2.54 8.57 3.19
N HIS A 415 -1.39 9.23 3.18
CA HIS A 415 -0.54 9.35 4.37
C HIS A 415 -1.29 9.96 5.57
N LYS A 416 -2.19 10.93 5.33
CA LYS A 416 -3.01 11.52 6.39
C LYS A 416 -3.99 10.52 7.00
N GLU A 417 -4.65 9.74 6.18
CA GLU A 417 -5.58 8.69 6.63
C GLU A 417 -4.85 7.58 7.38
N ARG A 418 -3.69 7.17 6.87
CA ARG A 418 -2.84 6.15 7.51
C ARG A 418 -2.39 6.59 8.91
N ILE A 419 -1.93 7.83 9.06
CA ILE A 419 -1.56 8.41 10.38
C ILE A 419 -2.80 8.56 11.28
N TRP A 420 -3.95 8.90 10.73
CA TRP A 420 -5.20 9.00 11.48
C TRP A 420 -5.60 7.64 12.07
N LEU A 421 -5.62 6.59 11.25
CA LEU A 421 -5.89 5.22 11.69
C LEU A 421 -4.87 4.75 12.74
N ALA A 422 -3.59 4.93 12.50
CA ALA A 422 -2.55 4.57 13.45
C ALA A 422 -2.68 5.32 14.78
N THR A 423 -3.09 6.60 14.75
CA THR A 423 -3.35 7.40 15.95
C THR A 423 -4.56 6.86 16.73
N ALA A 424 -5.64 6.51 16.05
CA ALA A 424 -6.81 5.92 16.68
C ALA A 424 -6.46 4.58 17.36
N ILE A 425 -5.77 3.70 16.66
CA ILE A 425 -5.36 2.39 17.20
C ILE A 425 -4.34 2.53 18.34
N TYR A 426 -3.42 3.50 18.28
CA TYR A 426 -2.52 3.80 19.40
C TYR A 426 -3.32 4.16 20.66
N HIS A 427 -4.26 5.13 20.58
CA HIS A 427 -5.03 5.61 21.72
C HIS A 427 -6.05 4.58 22.24
N ARG A 428 -6.49 3.65 21.40
CA ARG A 428 -7.28 2.49 21.82
C ARG A 428 -6.54 1.68 22.89
N TYR A 429 -5.20 1.54 22.78
CA TYR A 429 -4.41 0.76 23.74
C TYR A 429 -3.87 1.58 24.90
N VAL A 430 -3.34 2.78 24.64
CA VAL A 430 -2.62 3.55 25.68
C VAL A 430 -3.46 4.59 26.40
N GLY A 431 -4.60 5.00 25.84
CA GLY A 431 -5.44 6.06 26.40
C GLY A 431 -4.95 7.47 26.05
N ARG A 432 -5.48 8.49 26.77
CA ARG A 432 -5.22 9.91 26.46
C ARG A 432 -3.87 10.41 27.01
N LYS A 433 -3.59 10.13 28.27
CA LYS A 433 -2.34 10.50 28.93
C LYS A 433 -1.50 9.25 29.15
N THR A 434 -0.30 9.22 28.60
CA THR A 434 0.61 8.10 28.72
C THR A 434 2.05 8.60 28.74
N ASN A 435 2.86 7.96 29.57
CA ASN A 435 4.32 8.09 29.55
C ASN A 435 4.96 7.05 28.63
N LYS A 436 4.13 6.21 27.96
CA LYS A 436 4.63 5.20 27.03
C LYS A 436 5.16 5.87 25.75
N PRO A 437 6.20 5.31 25.13
CA PRO A 437 6.71 5.81 23.86
C PRO A 437 5.61 5.87 22.80
N ARG A 438 5.60 6.93 22.03
CA ARG A 438 4.70 7.11 20.90
C ARG A 438 5.52 7.06 19.60
N PRO A 439 5.05 6.37 18.55
CA PRO A 439 5.69 6.44 17.25
C PRO A 439 5.88 7.90 16.82
N PRO A 440 7.10 8.32 16.48
CA PRO A 440 7.37 9.72 16.11
C PRO A 440 6.48 10.21 14.97
N GLU A 441 6.15 9.32 14.04
CA GLU A 441 5.34 9.57 12.86
C GLU A 441 3.95 10.15 13.20
N LEU A 442 3.37 9.74 14.35
CA LEU A 442 2.07 10.24 14.83
C LEU A 442 2.10 11.72 15.24
N GLY A 443 3.29 12.31 15.39
CA GLY A 443 3.48 13.72 15.75
C GLY A 443 3.32 14.69 14.58
N PHE A 444 3.39 14.19 13.33
CA PHE A 444 3.49 14.99 12.12
C PHE A 444 2.26 14.79 11.21
N ILE A 445 2.25 15.43 10.06
CA ILE A 445 1.29 15.25 8.94
C ILE A 445 -0.16 15.66 9.26
N LEU A 446 -0.73 15.25 10.41
CA LEU A 446 -2.09 15.66 10.80
C LEU A 446 -2.11 17.06 11.42
N ASN A 447 -3.10 17.86 11.02
CA ASN A 447 -3.42 19.09 11.75
C ASN A 447 -4.05 18.76 13.13
N ARG A 448 -4.16 19.79 14.00
CA ARG A 448 -4.66 19.64 15.36
C ARG A 448 -6.04 19.00 15.41
N ARG A 449 -6.97 19.44 14.55
CA ARG A 449 -8.35 18.93 14.51
C ARG A 449 -8.39 17.43 14.16
N ARG A 450 -7.73 17.02 13.07
CA ARG A 450 -7.72 15.62 12.63
C ARG A 450 -7.03 14.70 13.63
N ARG A 451 -6.02 15.20 14.33
CA ARG A 451 -5.36 14.45 15.38
C ARG A 451 -6.28 14.27 16.60
N ALA A 452 -7.00 15.33 17.01
CA ALA A 452 -8.00 15.25 18.09
C ALA A 452 -9.09 14.24 17.75
N GLU A 453 -9.65 14.30 16.54
CA GLU A 453 -10.65 13.35 16.04
C GLU A 453 -10.16 11.90 16.12
N ALA A 454 -8.96 11.60 15.63
CA ALA A 454 -8.37 10.25 15.71
C ALA A 454 -8.18 9.80 17.17
N THR A 455 -7.74 10.71 18.05
CA THR A 455 -7.57 10.42 19.49
C THR A 455 -8.93 10.10 20.13
N THR A 456 -9.95 10.88 19.83
CA THR A 456 -11.31 10.66 20.34
C THR A 456 -11.87 9.31 19.92
N ILE A 457 -11.73 8.94 18.64
CA ILE A 457 -12.15 7.62 18.17
C ILE A 457 -11.36 6.50 18.86
N GLY A 458 -10.04 6.65 19.03
CA GLY A 458 -9.24 5.68 19.78
C GLY A 458 -9.69 5.50 21.22
N LEU A 459 -10.07 6.59 21.89
CA LEU A 459 -10.63 6.54 23.26
C LEU A 459 -12.03 5.93 23.28
N GLY A 460 -12.84 6.17 22.24
CA GLY A 460 -14.14 5.51 22.05
C GLY A 460 -14.01 4.01 21.92
N LEU A 461 -13.12 3.54 21.06
CA LEU A 461 -12.77 2.11 20.92
C LEU A 461 -12.30 1.52 22.25
N ARG A 462 -11.44 2.27 22.98
CA ARG A 462 -10.95 1.86 24.30
C ARG A 462 -12.08 1.73 25.32
N PHE A 463 -12.99 2.69 25.36
CA PHE A 463 -14.17 2.65 26.22
C PHE A 463 -15.05 1.44 25.86
N ALA A 464 -15.49 1.34 24.62
CA ALA A 464 -16.40 0.32 24.14
C ALA A 464 -15.90 -1.11 24.41
N LEU A 465 -14.64 -1.38 24.04
CA LEU A 465 -14.02 -2.71 24.22
C LEU A 465 -13.74 -3.04 25.70
N THR A 466 -13.58 -2.02 26.56
CA THR A 466 -13.45 -2.25 28.00
C THR A 466 -14.83 -2.54 28.63
N PHE A 467 -15.85 -1.77 28.23
CA PHE A 467 -17.21 -1.90 28.73
C PHE A 467 -17.81 -3.27 28.40
N SER A 468 -17.66 -3.71 27.15
CA SER A 468 -18.25 -4.95 26.63
C SER A 468 -17.41 -6.21 26.85
N GLY A 469 -16.19 -6.08 27.39
CA GLY A 469 -15.23 -7.18 27.38
C GLY A 469 -14.78 -7.60 25.98
N GLY A 470 -15.09 -6.80 24.97
CA GLY A 470 -14.81 -7.07 23.55
C GLY A 470 -15.85 -7.95 22.87
N THR A 471 -17.05 -8.07 23.42
CA THR A 471 -18.16 -8.84 22.84
C THR A 471 -19.20 -7.92 22.20
N ALA A 472 -19.87 -8.37 21.13
CA ALA A 472 -20.93 -7.61 20.49
C ALA A 472 -22.17 -7.50 21.39
N ASP A 473 -22.52 -8.54 22.12
CA ASP A 473 -23.66 -8.54 23.04
C ASP A 473 -23.55 -7.44 24.11
N GLY A 474 -22.33 -7.22 24.63
CA GLY A 474 -22.06 -6.13 25.58
C GLY A 474 -22.24 -4.73 24.98
N LEU A 475 -22.15 -4.61 23.65
CA LEU A 475 -22.32 -3.33 22.94
C LEU A 475 -23.77 -3.07 22.51
N THR A 476 -24.56 -4.09 22.24
CA THR A 476 -25.97 -3.93 21.82
C THR A 476 -26.86 -3.32 22.91
N GLY A 477 -26.47 -3.47 24.16
CA GLY A 477 -27.19 -2.91 25.32
C GLY A 477 -26.87 -1.45 25.65
N ILE A 478 -26.03 -0.79 24.85
CA ILE A 478 -25.65 0.62 25.06
C ILE A 478 -25.79 1.45 23.80
N ARG A 479 -26.03 2.75 23.96
CA ARG A 479 -26.12 3.73 22.88
C ARG A 479 -25.50 5.04 23.32
N LEU A 480 -24.79 5.70 22.41
CA LEU A 480 -24.29 7.07 22.60
C LEU A 480 -25.20 8.05 21.87
N THR A 481 -25.45 9.19 22.50
CA THR A 481 -26.01 10.38 21.85
C THR A 481 -25.13 11.59 22.16
N ASN A 482 -25.01 12.49 21.18
CA ASN A 482 -24.20 13.71 21.28
C ASN A 482 -25.05 14.88 20.77
N ASP A 483 -25.35 15.83 21.64
CA ASP A 483 -26.13 17.04 21.33
C ASP A 483 -25.25 18.27 21.06
N GLY A 484 -23.94 18.10 21.09
CA GLY A 484 -22.94 19.15 20.88
C GLY A 484 -22.37 19.75 22.16
N GLU A 485 -23.00 19.53 23.30
CA GLU A 485 -22.54 19.96 24.63
C GLU A 485 -22.30 18.75 25.55
N THR A 486 -23.15 17.73 25.46
CA THR A 486 -23.15 16.55 26.31
C THR A 486 -23.07 15.27 25.47
N LEU A 487 -22.19 14.36 25.86
CA LEU A 487 -22.17 12.98 25.44
C LEU A 487 -22.90 12.12 26.45
N THR A 488 -24.04 11.58 26.04
CA THR A 488 -24.87 10.73 26.91
C THR A 488 -24.71 9.26 26.56
N LEU A 489 -24.35 8.43 27.54
CA LEU A 489 -24.35 6.98 27.46
C LEU A 489 -25.69 6.44 28.00
N HIS A 490 -26.51 5.91 27.10
CA HIS A 490 -27.73 5.19 27.48
C HIS A 490 -27.40 3.72 27.71
N VAL A 491 -27.79 3.18 28.86
CA VAL A 491 -27.48 1.81 29.26
C VAL A 491 -28.77 1.04 29.52
N SER A 492 -28.98 -0.08 28.84
CA SER A 492 -30.12 -0.96 29.09
C SER A 492 -30.02 -1.66 30.44
N LYS A 493 -31.17 -2.08 30.99
CA LYS A 493 -31.24 -2.80 32.27
C LYS A 493 -30.30 -4.02 32.33
N ALA A 494 -30.12 -4.71 31.21
CA ALA A 494 -29.25 -5.88 31.11
C ALA A 494 -27.77 -5.53 31.32
N CYS A 495 -27.36 -4.33 30.93
CA CYS A 495 -25.96 -3.89 30.94
C CYS A 495 -25.58 -2.99 32.13
N VAL A 496 -26.51 -2.67 33.04
CA VAL A 496 -26.26 -1.78 34.19
C VAL A 496 -25.07 -2.27 35.03
N ARG A 497 -24.93 -3.59 35.21
CA ARG A 497 -23.81 -4.17 35.98
C ARG A 497 -22.43 -3.97 35.32
N LEU A 498 -22.37 -3.61 34.03
CA LEU A 498 -21.12 -3.30 33.33
C LEU A 498 -20.64 -1.86 33.57
N VAL A 499 -21.47 -1.02 34.21
CA VAL A 499 -21.15 0.39 34.52
C VAL A 499 -20.41 0.48 35.86
N ASP A 500 -19.18 0.01 35.89
CA ASP A 500 -18.29 0.15 37.03
C ASP A 500 -17.47 1.47 36.99
N ASN A 501 -16.66 1.71 38.00
CA ASN A 501 -15.79 2.89 38.10
C ASN A 501 -14.78 2.95 36.96
N HIS A 502 -14.37 1.80 36.39
CA HIS A 502 -13.43 1.74 35.31
C HIS A 502 -14.07 2.17 33.97
N ALA A 503 -15.27 1.65 33.68
CA ALA A 503 -16.07 2.05 32.53
C ALA A 503 -16.42 3.55 32.57
N ARG A 504 -16.90 4.05 33.75
CA ARG A 504 -17.19 5.48 33.96
C ARG A 504 -15.97 6.37 33.68
N ARG A 505 -14.82 6.03 34.23
CA ARG A 505 -13.58 6.78 33.99
C ARG A 505 -13.22 6.83 32.51
N ARG A 506 -13.37 5.73 31.76
CA ARG A 506 -13.08 5.69 30.34
C ARG A 506 -14.09 6.47 29.51
N PHE A 507 -15.36 6.39 29.85
CA PHE A 507 -16.40 7.19 29.24
C PHE A 507 -16.16 8.70 29.45
N ASN A 508 -15.82 9.12 30.65
CA ASN A 508 -15.45 10.51 30.92
C ASN A 508 -14.23 10.97 30.12
N GLN A 509 -13.23 10.10 29.93
CA GLN A 509 -12.08 10.42 29.07
C GLN A 509 -12.47 10.60 27.61
N LEU A 510 -13.42 9.81 27.12
CA LEU A 510 -13.98 9.95 25.78
C LEU A 510 -14.69 11.30 25.62
N ALA A 511 -15.64 11.62 26.49
CA ALA A 511 -16.37 12.89 26.46
C ALA A 511 -15.43 14.10 26.52
N GLN A 512 -14.49 14.12 27.50
CA GLN A 512 -13.47 15.16 27.60
C GLN A 512 -12.58 15.31 26.37
N SER A 513 -12.34 14.22 25.61
CA SER A 513 -11.52 14.31 24.40
C SER A 513 -12.24 14.99 23.23
N ALA A 514 -13.57 15.02 23.30
CA ALA A 514 -14.44 15.70 22.35
C ALA A 514 -14.89 17.09 22.86
N ASP A 515 -14.36 17.53 24.01
CA ASP A 515 -14.76 18.77 24.69
C ASP A 515 -16.26 18.79 25.10
N LEU A 516 -16.81 17.61 25.48
CA LEU A 516 -18.21 17.40 25.89
C LEU A 516 -18.31 17.08 27.38
N ALA A 517 -19.44 17.44 28.00
CA ALA A 517 -19.85 16.90 29.27
C ALA A 517 -20.20 15.41 29.16
N ALA A 518 -20.11 14.66 30.28
CA ALA A 518 -20.41 13.22 30.28
C ALA A 518 -21.64 12.93 31.15
N GLU A 519 -22.64 12.27 30.59
CA GLU A 519 -23.84 11.83 31.30
C GLU A 519 -24.10 10.33 31.05
N ILE A 520 -24.60 9.63 32.09
CA ILE A 520 -24.98 8.20 31.99
C ILE A 520 -26.42 8.04 32.45
N THR A 521 -27.27 7.55 31.56
CA THR A 521 -28.68 7.23 31.83
C THR A 521 -28.87 5.71 31.85
N MET A 522 -29.65 5.20 32.85
CA MET A 522 -29.86 3.78 33.09
C MET A 522 -31.34 3.43 33.02
#